data_a5c82530bcd1364b0c797e0b0bc2946a
#
_entry.id   a5c82530bcd1364b0c797e0b0bc2946a
#
_cell.length_a   1.000
_cell.length_b   1.000
_cell.length_c   1.000
_cell.angle_alpha   90.00
_cell.angle_beta   90.00
_cell.angle_gamma   90.00
#
_symmetry.space_group_name_H-M   'P 1'
#
loop_
_entity.id
_entity.type
_entity.pdbx_description
1 polymer ?
#
loop_
_entity_poly.entity_id
_entity_poly.type
_entity_poly.pdbx_seq_one_letter_code
_entity_poly.pdbx_strand_id
1 'polypeptide(L)'
;QKVCTIGGNVAENSGGPHCLAYGVTTNHVLGVEVVTADGAIQWLGGSTREVLGMDLRGVVIGSEGTLAIVTKIAVRLLPKPEAVKTLLAVFKELDDASAAVSGIIGSGIVPAAIEMMDDLCIEAAEAAVHAGYPEGAGAVLLVEVDGLRESVEEEVDEVDRVCRQFNPMEIVTATDPKQRERLWAGRKGVLGALGRLAPNYYLVDGTIPRTKLVQVLAEIREMSNFMAVTDGETNTAS
;
A
#
# COMPACT_ATOMS: atom_id res chain seq x y z
N GLN A 1 6.61 10.83 -2.48
CA GLN A 1 6.12 11.23 -1.16
C GLN A 1 6.37 12.72 -0.93
N LYS A 2 5.35 13.47 -0.47
CA LYS A 2 5.45 14.93 -0.29
C LYS A 2 5.73 15.36 1.16
N VAL A 3 5.59 14.45 2.14
CA VAL A 3 5.56 14.81 3.57
C VAL A 3 6.50 14.01 4.46
N CYS A 4 7.16 12.98 3.98
CA CYS A 4 8.13 12.24 4.78
C CYS A 4 9.58 12.67 4.49
N THR A 5 10.46 12.44 5.45
CA THR A 5 11.91 12.59 5.28
C THR A 5 12.53 11.22 5.04
N ILE A 6 13.70 11.20 4.40
CA ILE A 6 14.44 9.94 4.22
C ILE A 6 14.89 9.33 5.54
N GLY A 7 15.24 10.19 6.53
CA GLY A 7 15.56 9.73 7.88
C GLY A 7 14.36 9.08 8.59
N GLY A 8 13.16 9.64 8.43
CA GLY A 8 11.92 9.02 8.92
C GLY A 8 11.66 7.68 8.27
N ASN A 9 11.82 7.58 6.94
CA ASN A 9 11.68 6.30 6.25
C ASN A 9 12.64 5.23 6.78
N VAL A 10 13.89 5.60 7.09
CA VAL A 10 14.87 4.68 7.67
C VAL A 10 14.50 4.31 9.10
N ALA A 11 14.09 5.27 9.92
CA ALA A 11 13.71 5.02 11.31
C ALA A 11 12.54 4.02 11.43
N GLU A 12 11.55 4.15 10.55
CA GLU A 12 10.34 3.29 10.51
C GLU A 12 10.51 2.04 9.64
N ASN A 13 11.60 1.89 8.88
CA ASN A 13 11.66 0.95 7.77
C ASN A 13 10.43 1.05 6.84
N SER A 14 10.04 2.26 6.51
CA SER A 14 8.77 2.55 5.87
C SER A 14 8.56 1.76 4.58
N GLY A 15 7.32 1.30 4.41
CA GLY A 15 6.77 0.73 3.19
C GLY A 15 5.69 1.62 2.59
N GLY A 16 5.04 1.15 1.54
CA GLY A 16 3.93 1.84 0.88
C GLY A 16 3.37 1.04 -0.29
N PRO A 17 2.50 1.64 -1.11
CA PRO A 17 1.82 0.95 -2.20
C PRO A 17 2.74 0.19 -3.16
N HIS A 18 3.98 0.65 -3.31
CA HIS A 18 4.95 0.06 -4.23
C HIS A 18 5.83 -1.05 -3.61
N CYS A 19 5.57 -1.45 -2.36
CA CYS A 19 6.38 -2.47 -1.68
C CYS A 19 6.33 -3.84 -2.35
N LEU A 20 5.23 -4.16 -3.04
CA LEU A 20 5.08 -5.43 -3.74
C LEU A 20 6.20 -5.65 -4.76
N ALA A 21 6.47 -4.65 -5.60
CA ALA A 21 7.50 -4.73 -6.63
C ALA A 21 8.89 -4.30 -6.13
N TYR A 22 8.95 -3.29 -5.27
CA TYR A 22 10.20 -2.60 -4.95
C TYR A 22 10.73 -2.89 -3.54
N GLY A 23 9.92 -3.50 -2.67
CA GLY A 23 10.28 -3.74 -1.27
C GLY A 23 10.13 -2.51 -0.38
N VAL A 24 10.59 -2.63 0.85
CA VAL A 24 10.57 -1.58 1.87
C VAL A 24 11.91 -0.83 1.92
N THR A 25 12.03 0.16 2.78
CA THR A 25 13.22 1.05 2.88
C THR A 25 14.53 0.27 3.01
N THR A 26 14.58 -0.79 3.82
CA THR A 26 15.79 -1.61 4.02
C THR A 26 16.34 -2.21 2.73
N ASN A 27 15.48 -2.47 1.72
CA ASN A 27 15.89 -3.02 0.42
C ASN A 27 16.69 -2.01 -0.42
N HIS A 28 16.61 -0.72 -0.07
CA HIS A 28 17.22 0.39 -0.81
C HIS A 28 18.40 1.02 -0.07
N VAL A 29 18.55 0.81 1.23
CA VAL A 29 19.64 1.37 2.02
C VAL A 29 20.87 0.47 1.94
N LEU A 30 22.01 1.04 1.56
CA LEU A 30 23.30 0.36 1.46
C LEU A 30 24.13 0.56 2.73
N GLY A 31 24.04 1.74 3.34
CA GLY A 31 24.74 2.08 4.56
C GLY A 31 24.15 3.28 5.25
N VAL A 32 24.42 3.42 6.53
CA VAL A 32 24.00 4.55 7.35
C VAL A 32 25.14 5.04 8.23
N GLU A 33 25.30 6.36 8.36
CA GLU A 33 26.08 6.97 9.42
C GLU A 33 25.15 7.17 10.63
N VAL A 34 25.59 6.74 11.78
CA VAL A 34 24.80 6.80 13.02
C VAL A 34 25.60 7.48 14.13
N VAL A 35 24.87 8.15 15.03
CA VAL A 35 25.40 8.62 16.32
C VAL A 35 24.79 7.75 17.41
N THR A 36 25.63 7.04 18.16
CA THR A 36 25.23 6.17 19.26
C THR A 36 25.02 6.94 20.56
N ALA A 37 24.45 6.30 21.57
CA ALA A 37 24.09 6.97 22.84
C ALA A 37 25.29 7.58 23.60
N ASP A 38 26.50 7.06 23.40
CA ASP A 38 27.76 7.59 23.93
C ASP A 38 28.34 8.75 23.07
N GLY A 39 27.65 9.14 22.00
CA GLY A 39 28.08 10.19 21.08
C GLY A 39 29.09 9.76 20.03
N ALA A 40 29.41 8.47 19.92
CA ALA A 40 30.29 7.97 18.87
C ALA A 40 29.61 8.00 17.50
N ILE A 41 30.34 8.44 16.47
CA ILE A 41 29.90 8.44 15.09
C ILE A 41 30.46 7.18 14.42
N GLN A 42 29.56 6.38 13.83
CA GLN A 42 29.93 5.14 13.17
C GLN A 42 29.22 5.02 11.81
N TRP A 43 29.89 4.32 10.88
CA TRP A 43 29.30 3.95 9.60
C TRP A 43 28.95 2.45 9.61
N LEU A 44 27.70 2.11 9.38
CA LEU A 44 27.17 0.75 9.29
C LEU A 44 26.79 0.42 7.86
N GLY A 45 27.21 -0.73 7.35
CA GLY A 45 27.07 -1.10 5.95
C GLY A 45 28.17 -0.49 5.06
N GLY A 46 27.89 -0.33 3.79
CA GLY A 46 28.87 0.10 2.79
C GLY A 46 28.27 0.83 1.59
N SER A 47 29.01 0.83 0.49
CA SER A 47 28.54 1.31 -0.81
C SER A 47 27.95 0.20 -1.69
N THR A 48 27.97 -1.04 -1.19
CA THR A 48 27.45 -2.23 -1.87
C THR A 48 26.45 -2.97 -0.96
N ARG A 49 25.75 -3.96 -1.53
CA ARG A 49 24.84 -4.83 -0.75
C ARG A 49 25.55 -5.82 0.16
N GLU A 50 26.82 -6.08 -0.10
CA GLU A 50 27.62 -7.01 0.69
C GLU A 50 27.93 -6.41 2.05
N VAL A 51 27.60 -7.13 3.10
CA VAL A 51 27.92 -6.79 4.48
C VAL A 51 28.96 -7.79 5.00
N LEU A 52 30.10 -7.28 5.43
CA LEU A 52 31.11 -8.11 6.08
C LEU A 52 30.73 -8.30 7.55
N GLY A 53 30.38 -9.50 7.93
CA GLY A 53 29.96 -9.83 9.29
C GLY A 53 28.45 -9.67 9.52
N MET A 54 28.05 -9.20 10.71
CA MET A 54 26.64 -8.98 11.06
C MET A 54 26.10 -7.73 10.41
N ASP A 55 24.86 -7.79 9.93
CA ASP A 55 24.17 -6.60 9.36
C ASP A 55 23.61 -5.69 10.46
N LEU A 56 24.50 -4.91 11.08
CA LEU A 56 24.10 -3.91 12.07
C LEU A 56 23.28 -2.77 11.46
N ARG A 57 23.40 -2.51 10.16
CA ARG A 57 22.55 -1.58 9.43
C ARG A 57 21.09 -2.02 9.50
N GLY A 58 20.81 -3.32 9.26
CA GLY A 58 19.47 -3.89 9.35
C GLY A 58 18.88 -3.84 10.77
N VAL A 59 19.71 -3.79 11.81
CA VAL A 59 19.27 -3.61 13.20
C VAL A 59 18.82 -2.17 13.47
N VAL A 60 19.50 -1.18 12.89
CA VAL A 60 19.19 0.26 13.08
C VAL A 60 18.00 0.70 12.25
N ILE A 61 17.84 0.16 11.03
CA ILE A 61 16.68 0.47 10.17
C ILE A 61 15.42 -0.11 10.83
N GLY A 62 14.42 0.75 11.06
CA GLY A 62 13.18 0.37 11.75
C GLY A 62 13.28 0.36 13.28
N SER A 63 14.36 0.93 13.84
CA SER A 63 14.53 1.03 15.30
C SER A 63 13.85 2.26 15.93
N GLU A 64 13.18 3.09 15.14
CA GLU A 64 12.49 4.31 15.57
C GLU A 64 13.38 5.29 16.35
N GLY A 65 14.69 5.28 16.05
CA GLY A 65 15.67 6.11 16.75
C GLY A 65 16.04 5.62 18.16
N THR A 66 15.57 4.44 18.58
CA THR A 66 15.84 3.90 19.94
C THR A 66 17.25 3.37 20.12
N LEU A 67 17.93 2.99 19.03
CA LEU A 67 19.29 2.42 19.08
C LEU A 67 20.36 3.45 18.71
N ALA A 68 20.07 4.34 17.76
CA ALA A 68 20.99 5.36 17.30
C ALA A 68 20.25 6.43 16.50
N ILE A 69 20.88 7.59 16.29
CA ILE A 69 20.40 8.66 15.42
C ILE A 69 21.09 8.54 14.07
N VAL A 70 20.31 8.35 13.00
CA VAL A 70 20.82 8.28 11.63
C VAL A 70 21.06 9.68 11.10
N THR A 71 22.29 9.98 10.64
CA THR A 71 22.71 11.29 10.16
C THR A 71 23.01 11.34 8.67
N LYS A 72 23.44 10.21 8.09
CA LYS A 72 23.67 10.07 6.65
C LYS A 72 23.17 8.69 6.18
N ILE A 73 22.72 8.64 4.94
CA ILE A 73 22.16 7.43 4.35
C ILE A 73 22.74 7.25 2.95
N ALA A 74 23.35 6.11 2.69
CA ALA A 74 23.70 5.65 1.35
C ALA A 74 22.57 4.80 0.79
N VAL A 75 22.05 5.17 -0.37
CA VAL A 75 20.92 4.48 -1.00
C VAL A 75 21.31 3.94 -2.37
N ARG A 76 20.69 2.83 -2.76
CA ARG A 76 20.69 2.34 -4.12
C ARG A 76 19.67 3.15 -4.94
N LEU A 77 20.08 3.62 -6.10
CA LEU A 77 19.18 4.24 -7.07
C LEU A 77 18.59 3.17 -8.01
N LEU A 78 17.36 3.37 -8.40
CA LEU A 78 16.68 2.59 -9.42
C LEU A 78 16.49 3.44 -10.68
N PRO A 79 16.52 2.83 -11.87
CA PRO A 79 16.10 3.51 -13.09
C PRO A 79 14.67 4.01 -12.94
N LYS A 80 14.38 5.19 -13.45
CA LYS A 80 13.00 5.66 -13.53
C LYS A 80 12.28 4.85 -14.62
N PRO A 81 11.09 4.30 -14.35
CA PRO A 81 10.33 3.59 -15.36
C PRO A 81 9.98 4.50 -16.55
N GLU A 82 10.03 3.95 -17.76
CA GLU A 82 9.71 4.68 -19.00
C GLU A 82 8.21 4.98 -19.13
N ALA A 83 7.40 4.06 -18.66
CA ALA A 83 5.95 4.16 -18.66
C ALA A 83 5.36 3.69 -17.34
N VAL A 84 4.17 4.21 -17.05
CA VAL A 84 3.36 3.82 -15.91
C VAL A 84 1.90 3.85 -16.35
N LYS A 85 1.16 2.79 -16.09
CA LYS A 85 -0.29 2.68 -16.34
C LYS A 85 -0.99 2.33 -15.04
N THR A 86 -2.16 2.92 -14.84
CA THR A 86 -3.01 2.66 -13.68
C THR A 86 -4.38 2.23 -14.16
N LEU A 87 -4.85 1.11 -13.64
CA LEU A 87 -6.14 0.52 -13.89
C LEU A 87 -6.95 0.53 -12.59
N LEU A 88 -8.21 0.94 -12.68
CA LEU A 88 -9.23 0.79 -11.64
C LEU A 88 -10.20 -0.29 -12.07
N ALA A 89 -10.34 -1.35 -11.29
CA ALA A 89 -11.41 -2.34 -11.44
C ALA A 89 -12.39 -2.20 -10.28
N VAL A 90 -13.68 -2.14 -10.60
CA VAL A 90 -14.77 -1.96 -9.65
C VAL A 90 -15.54 -3.26 -9.54
N PHE A 91 -15.78 -3.72 -8.32
CA PHE A 91 -16.50 -4.97 -8.05
C PHE A 91 -17.70 -4.70 -7.14
N LYS A 92 -18.73 -5.54 -7.33
CA LYS A 92 -19.89 -5.53 -6.44
C LYS A 92 -19.60 -6.21 -5.11
N GLU A 93 -18.76 -7.25 -5.13
CA GLU A 93 -18.43 -8.05 -3.97
C GLU A 93 -16.93 -7.94 -3.66
N LEU A 94 -16.59 -7.86 -2.36
CA LEU A 94 -15.21 -7.82 -1.89
C LEU A 94 -14.45 -9.11 -2.23
N ASP A 95 -15.15 -10.24 -2.25
CA ASP A 95 -14.57 -11.54 -2.56
C ASP A 95 -14.09 -11.61 -4.01
N ASP A 96 -14.83 -11.04 -4.96
CA ASP A 96 -14.44 -10.98 -6.37
C ASP A 96 -13.17 -10.12 -6.55
N ALA A 97 -13.11 -8.97 -5.86
CA ALA A 97 -11.92 -8.12 -5.86
C ALA A 97 -10.70 -8.86 -5.28
N SER A 98 -10.88 -9.56 -4.16
CA SER A 98 -9.81 -10.32 -3.50
C SER A 98 -9.33 -11.51 -4.35
N ALA A 99 -10.25 -12.17 -5.05
CA ALA A 99 -9.91 -13.23 -6.00
C ALA A 99 -9.14 -12.67 -7.22
N ALA A 100 -9.52 -11.48 -7.70
CA ALA A 100 -8.81 -10.79 -8.78
C ALA A 100 -7.36 -10.46 -8.40
N VAL A 101 -7.11 -9.99 -7.15
CA VAL A 101 -5.73 -9.79 -6.63
C VAL A 101 -4.91 -11.08 -6.74
N SER A 102 -5.49 -12.20 -6.28
CA SER A 102 -4.83 -13.50 -6.34
C SER A 102 -4.60 -13.96 -7.78
N GLY A 103 -5.56 -13.70 -8.66
CA GLY A 103 -5.47 -14.00 -10.09
C GLY A 103 -4.36 -13.23 -10.80
N ILE A 104 -4.23 -11.93 -10.55
CA ILE A 104 -3.18 -11.07 -11.13
C ILE A 104 -1.80 -11.60 -10.74
N ILE A 105 -1.58 -11.85 -9.45
CA ILE A 105 -0.28 -12.38 -9.00
C ILE A 105 -0.05 -13.80 -9.54
N GLY A 106 -1.10 -14.60 -9.62
CA GLY A 106 -1.06 -15.97 -10.15
C GLY A 106 -0.73 -16.04 -11.66
N SER A 107 -1.04 -14.99 -12.42
CA SER A 107 -0.65 -14.88 -13.84
C SER A 107 0.84 -14.56 -14.05
N GLY A 108 1.58 -14.31 -12.97
CA GLY A 108 3.02 -14.01 -13.02
C GLY A 108 3.33 -12.51 -13.10
N ILE A 109 2.33 -11.64 -13.12
CA ILE A 109 2.52 -10.20 -13.06
C ILE A 109 2.82 -9.78 -11.61
N VAL A 110 3.82 -8.92 -11.45
CA VAL A 110 4.13 -8.26 -10.19
C VAL A 110 3.89 -6.76 -10.37
N PRO A 111 2.67 -6.26 -10.11
CA PRO A 111 2.37 -4.85 -10.30
C PRO A 111 3.28 -3.95 -9.46
N ALA A 112 3.55 -2.73 -9.94
CA ALA A 112 4.23 -1.70 -9.16
C ALA A 112 3.46 -1.38 -7.89
N ALA A 113 2.12 -1.40 -7.97
CA ALA A 113 1.22 -1.30 -6.82
C ALA A 113 -0.09 -2.04 -7.10
N ILE A 114 -0.67 -2.63 -6.06
CA ILE A 114 -2.02 -3.20 -6.06
C ILE A 114 -2.68 -2.88 -4.72
N GLU A 115 -3.76 -2.11 -4.79
CA GLU A 115 -4.43 -1.56 -3.61
C GLU A 115 -5.92 -1.83 -3.72
N MET A 116 -6.53 -2.23 -2.62
CA MET A 116 -7.96 -2.51 -2.55
C MET A 116 -8.62 -1.63 -1.48
N MET A 117 -9.84 -1.20 -1.73
CA MET A 117 -10.70 -0.52 -0.76
C MET A 117 -12.07 -1.19 -0.77
N ASP A 118 -12.66 -1.34 0.40
CA ASP A 118 -14.04 -1.79 0.56
C ASP A 118 -15.05 -0.65 0.39
N ASP A 119 -16.32 -0.98 0.49
CA ASP A 119 -17.46 -0.06 0.35
C ASP A 119 -17.38 1.13 1.31
N LEU A 120 -17.04 0.92 2.59
CA LEU A 120 -16.94 1.98 3.60
C LEU A 120 -15.78 2.93 3.29
N CYS A 121 -14.64 2.41 2.86
CA CYS A 121 -13.51 3.22 2.44
C CYS A 121 -13.80 4.01 1.15
N ILE A 122 -14.56 3.43 0.21
CA ILE A 122 -14.99 4.08 -1.03
C ILE A 122 -15.92 5.23 -0.69
N GLU A 123 -16.93 5.01 0.14
CA GLU A 123 -17.88 6.05 0.57
C GLU A 123 -17.17 7.21 1.28
N ALA A 124 -16.25 6.90 2.20
CA ALA A 124 -15.45 7.92 2.88
C ALA A 124 -14.59 8.73 1.92
N ALA A 125 -13.94 8.06 0.95
CA ALA A 125 -13.09 8.71 -0.05
C ALA A 125 -13.91 9.60 -0.99
N GLU A 126 -15.09 9.14 -1.46
CA GLU A 126 -15.96 9.94 -2.32
C GLU A 126 -16.47 11.18 -1.58
N ALA A 127 -16.90 11.05 -0.33
CA ALA A 127 -17.35 12.19 0.48
C ALA A 127 -16.25 13.24 0.73
N ALA A 128 -14.98 12.83 0.70
CA ALA A 128 -13.85 13.72 1.01
C ALA A 128 -13.16 14.32 -0.23
N VAL A 129 -12.95 13.55 -1.29
CA VAL A 129 -12.09 13.94 -2.43
C VAL A 129 -12.76 13.81 -3.79
N HIS A 130 -13.97 13.26 -3.88
CA HIS A 130 -14.72 13.07 -5.14
C HIS A 130 -13.84 12.43 -6.23
N ALA A 131 -13.28 11.26 -5.92
CA ALA A 131 -12.38 10.53 -6.83
C ALA A 131 -13.10 10.01 -8.07
N GLY A 132 -14.43 9.88 -8.02
CA GLY A 132 -15.29 9.42 -9.10
C GLY A 132 -15.45 7.90 -9.11
N TYR A 133 -15.44 7.27 -7.93
CA TYR A 133 -15.78 5.85 -7.81
C TYR A 133 -17.28 5.65 -8.02
N PRO A 134 -17.71 4.57 -8.71
CA PRO A 134 -19.12 4.32 -8.98
C PRO A 134 -19.93 4.06 -7.71
N GLU A 135 -21.17 4.55 -7.68
CA GLU A 135 -22.14 4.22 -6.63
C GLU A 135 -22.44 2.71 -6.60
N GLY A 136 -22.56 2.15 -5.39
CA GLY A 136 -22.86 0.73 -5.20
C GLY A 136 -21.67 -0.20 -5.43
N ALA A 137 -20.46 0.35 -5.54
CA ALA A 137 -19.23 -0.45 -5.52
C ALA A 137 -19.04 -1.09 -4.15
N GLY A 138 -18.95 -2.42 -4.08
CA GLY A 138 -18.61 -3.15 -2.86
C GLY A 138 -17.10 -3.22 -2.61
N ALA A 139 -16.31 -3.13 -3.69
CA ALA A 139 -14.86 -2.99 -3.62
C ALA A 139 -14.30 -2.33 -4.88
N VAL A 140 -13.19 -1.62 -4.74
CA VAL A 140 -12.37 -1.16 -5.86
C VAL A 140 -10.95 -1.69 -5.72
N LEU A 141 -10.37 -2.05 -6.86
CA LEU A 141 -8.99 -2.50 -6.99
C LEU A 141 -8.24 -1.51 -7.87
N LEU A 142 -7.22 -0.87 -7.32
CA LEU A 142 -6.33 0.03 -8.04
C LEU A 142 -5.02 -0.69 -8.32
N VAL A 143 -4.74 -0.94 -9.59
CA VAL A 143 -3.53 -1.64 -10.04
C VAL A 143 -2.66 -0.69 -10.84
N GLU A 144 -1.37 -0.62 -10.51
CA GLU A 144 -0.39 0.16 -11.25
C GLU A 144 0.72 -0.75 -11.75
N VAL A 145 0.99 -0.70 -13.04
CA VAL A 145 2.13 -1.39 -13.69
C VAL A 145 3.09 -0.34 -14.20
N ASP A 146 4.39 -0.61 -14.09
CA ASP A 146 5.44 0.29 -14.54
C ASP A 146 6.65 -0.47 -15.09
N GLY A 147 7.40 0.17 -15.96
CA GLY A 147 8.58 -0.46 -16.60
C GLY A 147 8.90 0.11 -17.96
N LEU A 148 9.34 -0.77 -18.87
CA LEU A 148 9.52 -0.47 -20.28
C LEU A 148 8.15 -0.26 -20.95
N ARG A 149 8.06 0.69 -21.86
CA ARG A 149 6.79 1.07 -22.48
C ARG A 149 6.03 -0.10 -23.10
N GLU A 150 6.73 -0.96 -23.83
CA GLU A 150 6.13 -2.12 -24.51
C GLU A 150 5.59 -3.13 -23.51
N SER A 151 6.37 -3.46 -22.46
CA SER A 151 5.95 -4.40 -21.42
C SER A 151 4.74 -3.88 -20.63
N VAL A 152 4.69 -2.59 -20.34
CA VAL A 152 3.59 -1.96 -19.58
C VAL A 152 2.25 -2.06 -20.32
N GLU A 153 2.23 -1.92 -21.65
CA GLU A 153 1.00 -2.08 -22.42
C GLU A 153 0.51 -3.54 -22.38
N GLU A 154 1.41 -4.53 -22.54
CA GLU A 154 1.05 -5.95 -22.45
C GLU A 154 0.59 -6.34 -21.03
N GLU A 155 1.26 -5.83 -20.00
CA GLU A 155 0.90 -6.12 -18.61
C GLU A 155 -0.45 -5.53 -18.21
N VAL A 156 -0.78 -4.31 -18.63
CA VAL A 156 -2.07 -3.71 -18.32
C VAL A 156 -3.22 -4.44 -19.01
N ASP A 157 -3.02 -4.90 -20.26
CA ASP A 157 -3.99 -5.71 -20.98
C ASP A 157 -4.23 -7.06 -20.29
N GLU A 158 -3.16 -7.68 -19.79
CA GLU A 158 -3.26 -8.92 -19.02
C GLU A 158 -3.97 -8.71 -17.68
N VAL A 159 -3.67 -7.61 -16.97
CA VAL A 159 -4.40 -7.25 -15.72
C VAL A 159 -5.89 -7.05 -16.00
N ASP A 160 -6.25 -6.34 -17.07
CA ASP A 160 -7.65 -6.17 -17.49
C ASP A 160 -8.31 -7.52 -17.77
N ARG A 161 -7.63 -8.39 -18.54
CA ARG A 161 -8.11 -9.73 -18.89
C ARG A 161 -8.34 -10.60 -17.65
N VAL A 162 -7.44 -10.53 -16.67
CA VAL A 162 -7.59 -11.28 -15.40
C VAL A 162 -8.75 -10.72 -14.59
N CYS A 163 -8.84 -9.39 -14.42
CA CYS A 163 -9.92 -8.77 -13.66
C CYS A 163 -11.30 -9.15 -14.23
N ARG A 164 -11.45 -9.21 -15.56
CA ARG A 164 -12.72 -9.61 -16.23
C ARG A 164 -13.20 -11.02 -15.89
N GLN A 165 -12.35 -11.89 -15.38
CA GLN A 165 -12.75 -13.25 -14.96
C GLN A 165 -13.52 -13.25 -13.63
N PHE A 166 -13.49 -12.14 -12.89
CA PHE A 166 -14.07 -11.99 -11.55
C PHE A 166 -15.24 -11.00 -11.49
N ASN A 167 -16.06 -10.96 -12.54
CA ASN A 167 -17.31 -10.19 -12.61
C ASN A 167 -17.19 -8.71 -12.23
N PRO A 168 -16.23 -7.92 -12.77
CA PRO A 168 -16.14 -6.51 -12.47
C PRO A 168 -17.38 -5.76 -12.99
N MET A 169 -17.85 -4.77 -12.23
CA MET A 169 -18.89 -3.83 -12.68
C MET A 169 -18.35 -2.91 -13.77
N GLU A 170 -17.12 -2.45 -13.59
CA GLU A 170 -16.44 -1.54 -14.49
C GLU A 170 -14.92 -1.72 -14.40
N ILE A 171 -14.22 -1.49 -15.51
CA ILE A 171 -12.76 -1.38 -15.53
C ILE A 171 -12.40 -0.10 -16.30
N VAL A 172 -11.58 0.76 -15.67
CA VAL A 172 -11.13 2.03 -16.24
C VAL A 172 -9.61 2.07 -16.22
N THR A 173 -8.97 2.20 -17.38
CA THR A 173 -7.53 2.47 -17.46
C THR A 173 -7.30 3.96 -17.61
N ALA A 174 -6.47 4.54 -16.75
CA ALA A 174 -6.14 5.96 -16.82
C ALA A 174 -5.41 6.30 -18.13
N THR A 175 -5.95 7.23 -18.88
CA THR A 175 -5.46 7.65 -20.20
C THR A 175 -4.42 8.77 -20.10
N ASP A 176 -4.42 9.51 -19.00
CA ASP A 176 -3.51 10.64 -18.78
C ASP A 176 -3.07 10.76 -17.29
N PRO A 177 -2.01 11.52 -17.03
CA PRO A 177 -1.49 11.70 -15.66
C PRO A 177 -2.49 12.32 -14.68
N LYS A 178 -3.42 13.16 -15.12
CA LYS A 178 -4.42 13.80 -14.25
C LYS A 178 -5.47 12.79 -13.80
N GLN A 179 -5.93 11.93 -14.71
CA GLN A 179 -6.84 10.85 -14.36
C GLN A 179 -6.18 9.88 -13.38
N ARG A 180 -4.93 9.50 -13.63
CA ARG A 180 -4.15 8.67 -12.71
C ARG A 180 -4.04 9.32 -11.33
N GLU A 181 -3.68 10.61 -11.25
CA GLU A 181 -3.56 11.33 -9.97
C GLU A 181 -4.89 11.34 -9.21
N ARG A 182 -6.01 11.52 -9.91
CA ARG A 182 -7.36 11.50 -9.31
C ARG A 182 -7.71 10.12 -8.74
N LEU A 183 -7.47 9.03 -9.46
CA LEU A 183 -7.69 7.67 -8.96
C LEU A 183 -6.88 7.41 -7.69
N TRP A 184 -5.61 7.82 -7.67
CA TRP A 184 -4.75 7.71 -6.49
C TRP A 184 -5.16 8.65 -5.35
N ALA A 185 -5.80 9.79 -5.63
CA ALA A 185 -6.20 10.74 -4.59
C ALA A 185 -7.22 10.13 -3.64
N GLY A 186 -8.19 9.36 -4.15
CA GLY A 186 -9.15 8.61 -3.33
C GLY A 186 -8.45 7.69 -2.35
N ARG A 187 -7.58 6.81 -2.84
CA ARG A 187 -6.83 5.87 -1.98
C ARG A 187 -5.92 6.57 -0.97
N LYS A 188 -5.22 7.63 -1.37
CA LYS A 188 -4.33 8.39 -0.47
C LYS A 188 -5.08 9.24 0.54
N GLY A 189 -6.29 9.64 0.22
CA GLY A 189 -7.14 10.50 1.07
C GLY A 189 -7.96 9.72 2.11
N VAL A 190 -8.12 8.39 1.95
CA VAL A 190 -9.05 7.60 2.76
C VAL A 190 -8.81 7.71 4.26
N LEU A 191 -7.56 7.66 4.71
CA LEU A 191 -7.24 7.74 6.13
C LEU A 191 -7.67 9.09 6.75
N GLY A 192 -7.46 10.19 6.02
CA GLY A 192 -7.95 11.51 6.44
C GLY A 192 -9.47 11.64 6.34
N ALA A 193 -10.09 10.91 5.41
CA ALA A 193 -11.53 10.88 5.24
C ALA A 193 -12.23 10.17 6.41
N LEU A 194 -11.67 9.06 6.89
CA LEU A 194 -12.20 8.32 8.05
C LEU A 194 -12.28 9.20 9.32
N GLY A 195 -11.35 10.14 9.52
CA GLY A 195 -11.41 11.10 10.62
C GLY A 195 -12.60 12.05 10.58
N ARG A 196 -13.35 12.12 9.46
CA ARG A 196 -14.63 12.86 9.38
C ARG A 196 -15.82 12.02 9.83
N LEU A 197 -15.71 10.70 9.74
CA LEU A 197 -16.76 9.76 10.17
C LEU A 197 -16.75 9.58 11.69
N ALA A 198 -15.55 9.51 12.29
CA ALA A 198 -15.38 9.37 13.73
C ALA A 198 -14.19 10.22 14.21
N PRO A 199 -14.33 10.95 15.34
CA PRO A 199 -13.26 11.79 15.89
C PRO A 199 -12.08 10.96 16.43
N ASN A 200 -12.34 9.71 16.79
CA ASN A 200 -11.35 8.74 17.26
C ASN A 200 -11.53 7.44 16.49
N TYR A 201 -10.42 6.84 16.06
CA TYR A 201 -10.42 5.52 15.46
C TYR A 201 -9.16 4.75 15.87
N TYR A 202 -9.28 3.45 15.91
CA TYR A 202 -8.16 2.55 16.17
C TYR A 202 -7.72 1.92 14.87
N LEU A 203 -6.47 2.18 14.48
CA LEU A 203 -5.87 1.62 13.28
C LEU A 203 -5.12 0.35 13.62
N VAL A 204 -5.45 -0.73 12.94
CA VAL A 204 -4.70 -1.99 13.03
C VAL A 204 -4.07 -2.28 11.67
N ASP A 205 -2.79 -2.58 11.67
CA ASP A 205 -2.08 -3.05 10.49
C ASP A 205 -1.72 -4.53 10.67
N GLY A 206 -2.03 -5.34 9.69
CA GLY A 206 -1.82 -6.78 9.74
C GLY A 206 -1.30 -7.33 8.42
N THR A 207 -0.40 -8.30 8.50
CA THR A 207 0.10 -9.03 7.33
C THR A 207 -0.52 -10.41 7.27
N ILE A 208 -1.16 -10.73 6.14
CA ILE A 208 -1.80 -12.01 5.91
C ILE A 208 -1.23 -12.71 4.66
N PRO A 209 -1.17 -14.04 4.64
CA PRO A 209 -0.83 -14.77 3.43
C PRO A 209 -1.87 -14.49 2.33
N ARG A 210 -1.42 -14.21 1.10
CA ARG A 210 -2.31 -13.89 -0.04
C ARG A 210 -3.40 -14.93 -0.28
N THR A 211 -3.08 -16.22 -0.10
CA THR A 211 -4.04 -17.33 -0.23
C THR A 211 -5.14 -17.32 0.83
N LYS A 212 -5.01 -16.49 1.88
CA LYS A 212 -5.98 -16.34 2.96
C LYS A 212 -6.73 -15.00 2.90
N LEU A 213 -6.44 -14.17 1.89
CA LEU A 213 -6.98 -12.81 1.81
C LEU A 213 -8.50 -12.79 1.88
N VAL A 214 -9.19 -13.53 1.02
CA VAL A 214 -10.66 -13.62 0.99
C VAL A 214 -11.22 -14.05 2.34
N GLN A 215 -10.69 -15.14 2.89
CA GLN A 215 -11.16 -15.69 4.18
C GLN A 215 -10.98 -14.68 5.31
N VAL A 216 -9.81 -14.09 5.45
CA VAL A 216 -9.50 -13.17 6.57
C VAL A 216 -10.32 -11.89 6.48
N LEU A 217 -10.50 -11.32 5.28
CA LEU A 217 -11.32 -10.12 5.10
C LEU A 217 -12.80 -10.39 5.44
N ALA A 218 -13.33 -11.55 5.07
CA ALA A 218 -14.69 -11.94 5.44
C ALA A 218 -14.84 -12.07 6.97
N GLU A 219 -13.88 -12.71 7.65
CA GLU A 219 -13.89 -12.86 9.11
C GLU A 219 -13.76 -11.51 9.82
N ILE A 220 -12.91 -10.58 9.32
CA ILE A 220 -12.79 -9.21 9.86
C ILE A 220 -14.14 -8.48 9.73
N ARG A 221 -14.80 -8.58 8.59
CA ARG A 221 -16.11 -7.95 8.36
C ARG A 221 -17.18 -8.49 9.30
N GLU A 222 -17.21 -9.81 9.51
CA GLU A 222 -18.14 -10.45 10.46
C GLU A 222 -17.88 -9.97 11.89
N MET A 223 -16.64 -9.95 12.35
CA MET A 223 -16.27 -9.42 13.67
C MET A 223 -16.64 -7.95 13.84
N SER A 224 -16.39 -7.11 12.84
CA SER A 224 -16.75 -5.69 12.86
C SER A 224 -18.26 -5.48 12.98
N ASN A 225 -19.06 -6.23 12.23
CA ASN A 225 -20.52 -6.19 12.32
C ASN A 225 -21.01 -6.65 13.71
N PHE A 226 -20.40 -7.67 14.28
CA PHE A 226 -20.75 -8.15 15.63
C PHE A 226 -20.46 -7.06 16.70
N MET A 227 -19.32 -6.42 16.64
CA MET A 227 -18.96 -5.32 17.57
C MET A 227 -19.89 -4.12 17.44
N ALA A 228 -20.25 -3.72 16.23
CA ALA A 228 -21.18 -2.64 15.99
C ALA A 228 -22.59 -2.89 16.59
N VAL A 229 -23.06 -4.13 16.59
CA VAL A 229 -24.33 -4.52 17.21
C VAL A 229 -24.25 -4.43 18.74
N THR A 230 -23.15 -4.92 19.33
CA THR A 230 -22.97 -4.91 20.80
C THR A 230 -22.82 -3.48 21.35
N ASP A 231 -22.15 -2.59 20.63
CA ASP A 231 -22.03 -1.16 21.02
C ASP A 231 -23.37 -0.40 20.91
N GLY A 232 -24.24 -0.81 19.98
CA GLY A 232 -25.59 -0.27 19.84
C GLY A 232 -26.52 -0.64 21.01
N GLU A 233 -26.36 -1.83 21.57
CA GLU A 233 -27.16 -2.30 22.72
C GLU A 233 -26.71 -1.68 24.05
N THR A 234 -25.45 -1.29 24.20
CA THR A 234 -24.93 -0.63 25.41
C THR A 234 -25.31 0.85 25.51
N ASN A 235 -25.66 1.48 24.39
CA ASN A 235 -26.08 2.90 24.36
C ASN A 235 -27.57 3.13 24.60
N THR A 236 -28.39 2.08 24.73
CA THR A 236 -29.83 2.20 25.01
C THR A 236 -30.17 2.01 26.50
N ALA A 237 -29.17 1.87 27.38
CA ALA A 237 -29.35 1.62 28.82
C ALA A 237 -28.79 2.76 29.72
N SER A 238 -28.90 4.02 29.27
CA SER A 238 -28.58 5.19 30.12
C SER A 238 -29.61 6.30 29.93
#